data_7a2c47e7d569da5b1e63c443b8a43c5d
#
_entry.id   7a2c47e7d569da5b1e63c443b8a43c5d
#
_cell.length_a   1.000
_cell.length_b   1.000
_cell.length_c   1.000
_cell.angle_alpha   90.00
_cell.angle_beta   90.00
_cell.angle_gamma   90.00
#
_symmetry.space_group_name_H-M   'P 1'
#
loop_
_entity.id
_entity.type
_entity.pdbx_description
1 polymer ?
#
loop_
_entity_poly.entity_id
_entity_poly.type
_entity_poly.pdbx_seq_one_letter_code
_entity_poly.pdbx_strand_id
1 'polypeptide(L)'
;FFSWLYNPDSTAIKTNFYNKEKLLDKWYDGGYIITPYKRKMQVERRKALNYLIQSTTADRVLERAVVIDKMLEDKKSFISHIVHDEIVIDLCDEERDTLPEIKKIFEKDGFMANINAGKNYLDFDRLKI
;
A
#
# COMPACT_ATOMS: atom_id res chain seq x y z
N PHE A 1 14.81 -9.23 5.35
CA PHE A 1 13.66 -9.23 4.42
C PHE A 1 14.04 -8.76 3.02
N PHE A 2 14.73 -7.63 2.89
CA PHE A 2 15.14 -7.13 1.57
C PHE A 2 16.09 -8.08 0.85
N SER A 3 17.03 -8.69 1.57
CA SER A 3 17.91 -9.71 1.00
C SER A 3 17.09 -10.90 0.46
N TRP A 4 16.09 -11.34 1.18
CA TRP A 4 15.18 -12.38 0.73
C TRP A 4 14.39 -11.97 -0.50
N LEU A 5 13.90 -10.72 -0.54
CA LEU A 5 13.05 -10.22 -1.62
C LEU A 5 13.82 -10.07 -2.94
N TYR A 6 15.02 -9.49 -2.89
CA TYR A 6 15.77 -9.10 -4.08
C TYR A 6 16.84 -10.12 -4.52
N ASN A 7 17.27 -11.00 -3.64
CA ASN A 7 18.25 -12.04 -3.97
C ASN A 7 17.56 -13.41 -4.08
N PRO A 8 17.47 -13.98 -5.30
CA PRO A 8 16.82 -15.28 -5.49
C PRO A 8 17.43 -16.41 -4.70
N ASP A 9 18.74 -16.32 -4.39
CA ASP A 9 19.48 -17.36 -3.68
C ASP A 9 19.56 -17.11 -2.16
N SER A 10 18.86 -16.07 -1.68
CA SER A 10 18.88 -15.74 -0.25
C SER A 10 18.18 -16.80 0.58
N THR A 11 18.85 -17.21 1.66
CA THR A 11 18.31 -18.13 2.65
C THR A 11 18.06 -17.43 3.99
N ALA A 12 18.08 -16.09 4.00
CA ALA A 12 18.01 -15.29 5.22
C ALA A 12 16.72 -15.53 6.00
N ILE A 13 15.60 -15.80 5.30
CA ILE A 13 14.31 -16.11 5.93
C ILE A 13 13.78 -17.40 5.31
N LYS A 14 13.75 -18.47 6.13
CA LYS A 14 13.23 -19.79 5.72
C LYS A 14 12.03 -20.16 6.59
N THR A 15 10.88 -19.61 6.24
CA THR A 15 9.62 -19.96 6.89
C THR A 15 8.56 -20.25 5.84
N ASN A 16 7.46 -20.90 6.23
CA ASN A 16 6.34 -21.14 5.34
C ASN A 16 5.69 -19.84 4.83
N PHE A 17 5.77 -18.76 5.61
CA PHE A 17 5.25 -17.45 5.22
C PHE A 17 6.06 -16.79 4.10
N TYR A 18 7.38 -17.01 4.11
CA TYR A 18 8.30 -16.37 3.17
C TYR A 18 8.85 -17.35 2.15
N ASN A 19 8.12 -18.41 1.84
CA ASN A 19 8.53 -19.38 0.84
C ASN A 19 8.26 -18.84 -0.56
N LYS A 20 9.33 -18.40 -1.24
CA LYS A 20 9.27 -17.83 -2.59
C LYS A 20 8.69 -18.81 -3.60
N GLU A 21 9.06 -20.07 -3.52
CA GLU A 21 8.61 -21.09 -4.46
C GLU A 21 7.09 -21.27 -4.40
N LYS A 22 6.52 -21.33 -3.22
CA LYS A 22 5.06 -21.44 -3.04
C LYS A 22 4.34 -20.19 -3.55
N LEU A 23 4.89 -19.01 -3.30
CA LEU A 23 4.30 -17.76 -3.78
C LEU A 23 4.37 -17.67 -5.30
N LEU A 24 5.50 -18.05 -5.89
CA LEU A 24 5.67 -18.06 -7.34
C LEU A 24 4.77 -19.10 -7.99
N ASP A 25 4.64 -20.28 -7.41
CA ASP A 25 3.76 -21.32 -7.94
C ASP A 25 2.29 -20.86 -7.96
N LYS A 26 1.89 -20.07 -6.99
CA LYS A 26 0.51 -19.57 -6.90
C LYS A 26 0.23 -18.40 -7.85
N TRP A 27 1.19 -17.48 -7.98
CA TRP A 27 0.95 -16.19 -8.62
C TRP A 27 1.68 -15.98 -9.94
N TYR A 28 2.66 -16.81 -10.27
CA TYR A 28 3.46 -16.70 -11.49
C TYR A 28 3.17 -17.87 -12.43
N ASP A 29 2.83 -17.56 -13.67
CA ASP A 29 2.56 -18.58 -14.70
C ASP A 29 2.92 -18.04 -16.08
N GLY A 30 3.74 -18.80 -16.81
CA GLY A 30 4.02 -18.54 -18.22
C GLY A 30 4.64 -17.18 -18.53
N GLY A 31 5.42 -16.61 -17.62
CA GLY A 31 6.03 -15.30 -17.80
C GLY A 31 5.18 -14.13 -17.32
N TYR A 32 4.06 -14.41 -16.64
CA TYR A 32 3.13 -13.40 -16.13
C TYR A 32 2.86 -13.62 -14.66
N ILE A 33 2.63 -12.52 -13.94
CA ILE A 33 2.03 -12.56 -12.62
C ILE A 33 0.58 -12.09 -12.71
N ILE A 34 -0.27 -12.69 -11.87
CA ILE A 34 -1.66 -12.25 -11.71
C ILE A 34 -1.84 -11.93 -10.24
N THR A 35 -2.10 -10.66 -9.92
CA THR A 35 -2.23 -10.21 -8.54
C THR A 35 -3.58 -10.61 -7.94
N PRO A 36 -3.75 -10.54 -6.60
CA PRO A 36 -5.05 -10.72 -5.98
C PRO A 36 -6.14 -9.79 -6.52
N TYR A 37 -5.75 -8.65 -7.08
CA TYR A 37 -6.66 -7.70 -7.74
C TYR A 37 -6.83 -7.99 -9.23
N LYS A 38 -6.40 -9.17 -9.69
CA LYS A 38 -6.54 -9.64 -11.08
C LYS A 38 -5.77 -8.80 -12.11
N ARG A 39 -4.76 -8.08 -11.67
CA ARG A 39 -3.85 -7.38 -12.57
C ARG A 39 -2.86 -8.38 -13.15
N LYS A 40 -2.80 -8.46 -14.47
CA LYS A 40 -1.85 -9.32 -15.18
C LYS A 40 -0.66 -8.50 -15.67
N MET A 41 0.55 -8.92 -15.31
CA MET A 41 1.78 -8.22 -15.68
C MET A 41 2.81 -9.19 -16.20
N GLN A 42 3.40 -8.85 -17.34
CA GLN A 42 4.53 -9.60 -17.89
C GLN A 42 5.79 -9.25 -17.10
N VAL A 43 6.48 -10.26 -16.59
CA VAL A 43 7.65 -10.06 -15.75
C VAL A 43 8.53 -11.32 -15.76
N GLU A 44 9.83 -11.14 -15.64
CA GLU A 44 10.77 -12.24 -15.45
C GLU A 44 10.57 -12.90 -14.09
N ARG A 45 10.73 -14.20 -14.00
CA ARG A 45 10.59 -14.95 -12.75
C ARG A 45 11.44 -14.35 -11.60
N ARG A 46 12.63 -13.89 -11.92
CA ARG A 46 13.55 -13.27 -10.96
C ARG A 46 12.94 -12.05 -10.26
N LYS A 47 12.16 -11.27 -10.99
CA LYS A 47 11.54 -10.03 -10.51
C LYS A 47 10.08 -10.20 -10.11
N ALA A 48 9.52 -11.38 -10.35
CA ALA A 48 8.08 -11.61 -10.22
C ALA A 48 7.56 -11.30 -8.81
N LEU A 49 8.24 -11.77 -7.77
CA LEU A 49 7.80 -11.60 -6.40
C LEU A 49 7.82 -10.12 -5.98
N ASN A 50 8.85 -9.37 -6.37
CA ASN A 50 8.94 -7.95 -6.10
C ASN A 50 7.79 -7.17 -6.76
N TYR A 51 7.54 -7.44 -8.04
CA TYR A 51 6.43 -6.81 -8.76
C TYR A 51 5.08 -7.20 -8.19
N LEU A 52 4.92 -8.45 -7.77
CA LEU A 52 3.69 -8.92 -7.14
C LEU A 52 3.39 -8.13 -5.85
N ILE A 53 4.37 -8.00 -4.98
CA ILE A 53 4.22 -7.28 -3.70
C ILE A 53 3.96 -5.80 -3.94
N GLN A 54 4.74 -5.15 -4.80
CA GLN A 54 4.58 -3.73 -5.10
C GLN A 54 3.25 -3.41 -5.75
N SER A 55 2.83 -4.18 -6.74
CA SER A 55 1.56 -3.95 -7.42
C SER A 55 0.37 -4.22 -6.50
N THR A 56 0.43 -5.25 -5.67
CA THR A 56 -0.62 -5.56 -4.70
C THR A 56 -0.75 -4.45 -3.67
N THR A 57 0.37 -3.94 -3.16
CA THR A 57 0.39 -2.83 -2.22
C THR A 57 -0.18 -1.57 -2.85
N ALA A 58 0.21 -1.23 -4.08
CA ALA A 58 -0.30 -0.07 -4.80
C ALA A 58 -1.81 -0.15 -5.00
N ASP A 59 -2.30 -1.30 -5.44
CA ASP A 59 -3.74 -1.51 -5.65
C ASP A 59 -4.52 -1.44 -4.33
N ARG A 60 -3.92 -1.90 -3.23
CA ARG A 60 -4.50 -1.81 -1.90
C ARG A 60 -4.64 -0.36 -1.44
N VAL A 61 -3.61 0.45 -1.65
CA VAL A 61 -3.65 1.89 -1.35
C VAL A 61 -4.74 2.58 -2.17
N LEU A 62 -4.86 2.24 -3.45
CA LEU A 62 -5.92 2.79 -4.31
C LEU A 62 -7.31 2.39 -3.83
N GLU A 63 -7.50 1.15 -3.41
CA GLU A 63 -8.77 0.69 -2.83
C GLU A 63 -9.14 1.49 -1.58
N ARG A 64 -8.18 1.71 -0.67
CA ARG A 64 -8.40 2.52 0.52
C ARG A 64 -8.68 3.98 0.16
N ALA A 65 -8.00 4.52 -0.85
CA ALA A 65 -8.23 5.88 -1.32
C ALA A 65 -9.67 6.06 -1.83
N VAL A 66 -10.20 5.08 -2.54
CA VAL A 66 -11.60 5.13 -3.01
C VAL A 66 -12.58 5.17 -1.84
N VAL A 67 -12.36 4.38 -0.80
CA VAL A 67 -13.21 4.38 0.40
C VAL A 67 -13.12 5.72 1.12
N ILE A 68 -11.93 6.27 1.28
CA ILE A 68 -11.72 7.58 1.92
C ILE A 68 -12.36 8.68 1.09
N ASP A 69 -12.22 8.65 -0.22
CA ASP A 69 -12.81 9.63 -1.13
C ASP A 69 -14.34 9.65 -1.00
N LYS A 70 -14.98 8.50 -0.93
CA LYS A 70 -16.42 8.40 -0.71
C LYS A 70 -16.84 8.97 0.64
N MET A 71 -16.05 8.76 1.68
CA MET A 71 -16.32 9.32 3.00
C MET A 71 -16.20 10.84 3.00
N LEU A 72 -15.31 11.41 2.19
CA LEU A 72 -15.08 12.84 2.09
C LEU A 72 -15.96 13.54 1.05
N GLU A 73 -16.82 12.81 0.36
CA GLU A 73 -17.61 13.32 -0.77
C GLU A 73 -18.48 14.55 -0.40
N ASP A 74 -19.05 14.55 0.79
CA ASP A 74 -19.87 15.66 1.31
C ASP A 74 -19.11 16.63 2.21
N LYS A 75 -17.79 16.52 2.25
CA LYS A 75 -16.92 17.35 3.08
C LYS A 75 -16.07 18.29 2.23
N LYS A 76 -15.49 19.30 2.87
CA LYS A 76 -14.58 20.24 2.20
C LYS A 76 -13.20 19.65 1.97
N SER A 77 -12.80 18.70 2.79
CA SER A 77 -11.53 17.98 2.63
C SER A 77 -11.59 17.05 1.42
N PHE A 78 -10.45 16.84 0.77
CA PHE A 78 -10.38 15.98 -0.39
C PHE A 78 -9.00 15.33 -0.51
N ILE A 79 -8.93 14.23 -1.26
CA ILE A 79 -7.66 13.61 -1.60
C ILE A 79 -6.99 14.45 -2.70
N SER A 80 -5.82 14.98 -2.38
CA SER A 80 -5.03 15.78 -3.32
C SER A 80 -4.35 14.88 -4.36
N HIS A 81 -3.60 13.90 -3.88
CA HIS A 81 -2.89 12.97 -4.74
C HIS A 81 -2.45 11.74 -3.94
N ILE A 82 -1.94 10.74 -4.65
CA ILE A 82 -1.40 9.52 -4.08
C ILE A 82 0.03 9.37 -4.57
N VAL A 83 0.97 9.16 -3.64
CA VAL A 83 2.39 8.98 -3.95
C VAL A 83 2.84 7.67 -3.32
N HIS A 84 3.24 6.70 -4.15
CA HIS A 84 3.65 5.36 -3.72
C HIS A 84 2.58 4.71 -2.82
N ASP A 85 2.86 4.56 -1.54
CA ASP A 85 1.99 3.99 -0.52
C ASP A 85 1.38 5.04 0.41
N GLU A 86 1.42 6.31 0.00
CA GLU A 86 0.90 7.45 0.76
C GLU A 86 -0.33 8.05 0.10
N ILE A 87 -1.30 8.39 0.91
CA ILE A 87 -2.46 9.18 0.49
C ILE A 87 -2.31 10.58 1.06
N VAL A 88 -2.29 11.57 0.21
CA VAL A 88 -2.18 12.99 0.60
C VAL A 88 -3.56 13.63 0.55
N ILE A 89 -3.98 14.16 1.68
CA ILE A 89 -5.31 14.75 1.85
C ILE A 89 -5.15 16.23 2.15
N ASP A 90 -5.86 17.07 1.42
CA ASP A 90 -6.01 18.47 1.75
C ASP A 90 -7.14 18.59 2.77
N LEU A 91 -6.77 18.73 4.04
CA LEU A 91 -7.71 18.68 5.14
C LEU A 91 -8.20 20.07 5.53
N CYS A 92 -9.51 20.23 5.60
CA CYS A 92 -10.13 21.41 6.16
C CYS A 92 -9.98 21.40 7.69
N ASP A 93 -9.56 22.53 8.29
CA ASP A 93 -9.34 22.64 9.74
C ASP A 93 -10.58 22.28 10.58
N GLU A 94 -11.76 22.58 10.07
CA GLU A 94 -13.02 22.28 10.73
C GLU A 94 -13.35 20.79 10.76
N GLU A 95 -12.65 19.98 9.94
CA GLU A 95 -12.90 18.56 9.76
C GLU A 95 -11.80 17.66 10.34
N ARG A 96 -11.03 18.18 11.30
CA ARG A 96 -9.95 17.43 11.96
C ARG A 96 -10.44 16.17 12.68
N ASP A 97 -11.69 16.14 13.09
CA ASP A 97 -12.32 15.00 13.74
C ASP A 97 -12.50 13.79 12.81
N THR A 98 -12.34 13.97 11.52
CA THR A 98 -12.37 12.87 10.55
C THR A 98 -11.07 12.06 10.51
N LEU A 99 -9.97 12.60 11.02
CA LEU A 99 -8.66 11.93 10.97
C LEU A 99 -8.64 10.53 11.61
N PRO A 100 -9.21 10.32 12.80
CA PRO A 100 -9.28 8.97 13.37
C PRO A 100 -10.04 7.98 12.49
N GLU A 101 -11.10 8.41 11.83
CA GLU A 101 -11.88 7.57 10.91
C GLU A 101 -11.07 7.21 9.66
N ILE A 102 -10.35 8.17 9.09
CA ILE A 102 -9.47 7.97 7.94
C ILE A 102 -8.39 6.95 8.27
N LYS A 103 -7.75 7.12 9.42
CA LYS A 103 -6.72 6.19 9.90
C LYS A 103 -7.29 4.78 10.05
N LYS A 104 -8.47 4.65 10.62
CA LYS A 104 -9.15 3.38 10.83
C LYS A 104 -9.47 2.68 9.51
N ILE A 105 -9.92 3.42 8.51
CA ILE A 105 -10.18 2.90 7.17
C ILE A 105 -8.87 2.40 6.54
N PHE A 106 -7.81 3.17 6.63
CA PHE A 106 -6.52 2.82 6.04
C PHE A 106 -5.91 1.59 6.72
N GLU A 107 -6.06 1.45 8.02
CA GLU A 107 -5.48 0.35 8.81
C GLU A 107 -6.30 -0.94 8.78
N LYS A 108 -7.44 -0.96 8.12
CA LYS A 108 -8.25 -2.16 8.00
C LYS A 108 -7.41 -3.33 7.47
N ASP A 109 -7.67 -4.53 8.00
CA ASP A 109 -6.95 -5.77 7.66
C ASP A 109 -5.48 -5.80 8.11
N GLY A 110 -5.15 -5.10 9.18
CA GLY A 110 -3.86 -5.19 9.84
C GLY A 110 -2.77 -4.29 9.29
N PHE A 111 -3.10 -3.35 8.42
CA PHE A 111 -2.14 -2.34 7.96
C PHE A 111 -1.89 -1.31 9.04
N MET A 112 -0.64 -0.83 9.11
CA MET A 112 -0.28 0.25 10.01
C MET A 112 -0.17 1.54 9.23
N ALA A 113 -0.73 2.62 9.76
CA ALA A 113 -0.67 3.93 9.17
C ALA A 113 -0.05 4.95 10.13
N ASN A 114 0.82 5.77 9.60
CA ASN A 114 1.35 6.94 10.29
C ASN A 114 0.74 8.18 9.64
N ILE A 115 0.30 9.11 10.45
CA ILE A 115 -0.28 10.36 9.96
C ILE A 115 0.69 11.49 10.26
N ASN A 116 1.06 12.22 9.22
CA ASN A 116 1.85 13.43 9.30
C ASN A 116 0.98 14.60 8.86
N ALA A 117 1.08 15.72 9.52
CA ALA A 117 0.31 16.90 9.18
C ALA A 117 1.19 18.14 9.14
N GLY A 118 0.90 19.04 8.22
CA GLY A 118 1.62 20.30 8.07
C GLY A 118 0.96 21.18 7.03
N LYS A 119 1.49 22.38 6.87
CA LYS A 119 0.99 23.34 5.89
C LYS A 119 1.43 23.04 4.47
N ASN A 120 2.51 22.29 4.32
CA ASN A 120 3.07 21.89 3.04
C ASN A 120 3.85 20.58 3.18
N TYR A 121 4.39 20.07 2.07
CA TYR A 121 5.10 18.79 2.03
C TYR A 121 6.47 18.80 2.71
N LEU A 122 7.03 19.97 2.99
CA LEU A 122 8.35 20.10 3.62
C LEU A 122 8.24 20.25 5.13
N ASP A 123 7.19 20.92 5.60
CA ASP A 123 6.98 21.27 7.02
C ASP A 123 5.80 20.50 7.59
N PHE A 124 6.01 19.22 7.86
CA PHE A 124 4.99 18.41 8.50
C PHE A 124 5.57 17.56 9.62
N ASP A 125 4.76 17.31 10.63
CA ASP A 125 5.11 16.52 11.81
C ASP A 125 4.15 15.35 11.96
N ARG A 126 4.67 14.28 12.58
CA ARG A 126 3.86 13.09 12.86
C ARG A 126 2.81 13.41 13.93
N LEU A 127 1.56 13.09 13.63
CA LEU A 127 0.46 13.18 14.59
C LEU A 127 0.33 11.88 15.38
N LYS A 128 0.11 12.04 16.68
CA LYS A 128 -0.22 10.93 17.56
C LYS A 128 -1.74 10.84 17.67
N ILE A 129 -2.29 9.89 16.93
CA ILE A 129 -3.72 9.62 16.94
C ILE A 129 -3.97 8.17 17.33
#